data_d151031d4e8655cfcd72759b77f0fa2c
#
_entry.id   d151031d4e8655cfcd72759b77f0fa2c
#
_cell.length_a   1.000
_cell.length_b   1.000
_cell.length_c   1.000
_cell.angle_alpha   90.00
_cell.angle_beta   90.00
_cell.angle_gamma   90.00
#
_symmetry.space_group_name_H-M   'P 1'
#
loop_
_entity.id
_entity.type
_entity.pdbx_description
1 polymer ?
#
loop_
_entity_poly.entity_id
_entity_poly.type
_entity_poly.pdbx_seq_one_letter_code
_entity_poly.pdbx_strand_id
1 'polypeptide(L)'
;MNLTKSLLERLERILPLVEKPGRYVGGEYNSIVKNWDQIRTKIALVFPDIYDIGLSNLGLQILYELINNKPDLLAERAYSPWQDMENMLRTNKIPLYSLESKKALTEFDIIGLTLPYESLYTNTLNLLDLSNIPLHSE
;
A
#
# COMPACT_ATOMS: atom_id res chain seq x y z
N MET A 1 5.11 12.33 19.13
CA MET A 1 5.96 11.70 18.11
C MET A 1 5.09 11.37 16.90
N ASN A 2 5.44 11.86 15.74
CA ASN A 2 4.64 11.61 14.55
C ASN A 2 4.98 10.22 14.00
N LEU A 3 4.05 9.26 14.10
CA LEU A 3 4.22 7.87 13.67
C LEU A 3 4.67 7.76 12.20
N THR A 4 4.16 8.65 11.35
CA THR A 4 4.52 8.69 9.92
C THR A 4 6.00 9.04 9.71
N LYS A 5 6.52 9.98 10.48
CA LYS A 5 7.93 10.37 10.39
C LYS A 5 8.84 9.21 10.80
N SER A 6 8.47 8.50 11.86
CA SER A 6 9.18 7.29 12.30
C SER A 6 9.15 6.17 11.26
N LEU A 7 8.01 5.98 10.57
CA LEU A 7 7.88 4.98 9.50
C LEU A 7 8.80 5.32 8.32
N LEU A 8 8.78 6.56 7.86
CA LEU A 8 9.63 7.02 6.75
C LEU A 8 11.11 6.82 7.05
N GLU A 9 11.57 7.24 8.22
CA GLU A 9 12.97 7.05 8.64
C GLU A 9 13.38 5.58 8.67
N ARG A 10 12.48 4.70 9.07
CA ARG A 10 12.72 3.25 9.09
C ARG A 10 12.77 2.67 7.69
N LEU A 11 11.88 3.12 6.79
CA LEU A 11 11.88 2.73 5.38
C LEU A 11 13.15 3.16 4.66
N GLU A 12 13.61 4.39 4.88
CA GLU A 12 14.85 4.90 4.28
C GLU A 12 16.08 4.04 4.61
N ARG A 13 16.08 3.41 5.78
CA ARG A 13 17.17 2.52 6.19
C ARG A 13 17.15 1.16 5.48
N ILE A 14 15.98 0.63 5.16
CA ILE A 14 15.85 -0.71 4.57
C ILE A 14 15.77 -0.69 3.04
N LEU A 15 15.31 0.41 2.43
CA LEU A 15 15.17 0.51 0.97
C LEU A 15 16.47 0.23 0.21
N PRO A 16 17.66 0.71 0.63
CA PRO A 16 18.91 0.40 -0.06
C PRO A 16 19.32 -1.08 0.02
N LEU A 17 18.70 -1.86 0.90
CA LEU A 17 19.05 -3.26 1.14
C LEU A 17 18.22 -4.23 0.30
N VAL A 18 17.23 -3.74 -0.45
CA VAL A 18 16.38 -4.56 -1.30
C VAL A 18 16.82 -4.48 -2.77
N GLU A 19 16.53 -5.51 -3.54
CA GLU A 19 16.98 -5.64 -4.94
C GLU A 19 16.42 -4.55 -5.85
N LYS A 20 15.14 -4.19 -5.67
CA LYS A 20 14.45 -3.19 -6.49
C LYS A 20 13.72 -2.14 -5.64
N PRO A 21 14.44 -1.17 -5.08
CA PRO A 21 13.83 -0.13 -4.24
C PRO A 21 12.70 0.66 -4.93
N GLY A 22 12.79 0.82 -6.24
CA GLY A 22 11.80 1.55 -7.04
C GLY A 22 10.36 1.01 -6.93
N ARG A 23 10.19 -0.26 -6.57
CA ARG A 23 8.86 -0.85 -6.33
C ARG A 23 8.14 -0.26 -5.12
N TYR A 24 8.86 0.39 -4.21
CA TYR A 24 8.40 0.73 -2.86
C TYR A 24 8.43 2.22 -2.56
N VAL A 25 8.88 3.03 -3.49
CA VAL A 25 9.09 4.48 -3.24
C VAL A 25 7.93 5.36 -3.72
N GLY A 26 7.12 4.89 -4.68
CA GLY A 26 6.07 5.72 -5.29
C GLY A 26 6.64 6.92 -6.06
N GLY A 27 5.87 7.98 -6.16
CA GLY A 27 6.32 9.22 -6.81
C GLY A 27 6.25 9.21 -8.34
N GLU A 28 5.44 8.31 -8.90
CA GLU A 28 5.19 8.30 -10.35
C GLU A 28 4.50 9.61 -10.79
N TYR A 29 4.73 9.99 -12.02
CA TYR A 29 4.23 11.26 -12.59
C TYR A 29 2.71 11.45 -12.40
N ASN A 30 1.94 10.38 -12.47
CA ASN A 30 0.49 10.41 -12.32
C ASN A 30 0.00 10.12 -10.89
N SER A 31 0.89 10.03 -9.91
CA SER A 31 0.47 9.79 -8.53
C SER A 31 -0.21 11.02 -7.94
N ILE A 32 -1.29 10.79 -7.21
CA ILE A 32 -2.10 11.85 -6.61
C ILE A 32 -1.82 11.89 -5.12
N VAL A 33 -1.40 13.06 -4.65
CA VAL A 33 -1.15 13.33 -3.25
C VAL A 33 -2.11 14.42 -2.77
N LYS A 34 -2.84 14.15 -1.70
CA LYS A 34 -3.77 15.10 -1.07
C LYS A 34 -3.39 15.30 0.39
N ASN A 35 -3.90 16.39 0.98
CA ASN A 35 -3.73 16.62 2.41
C ASN A 35 -4.57 15.60 3.19
N TRP A 36 -3.90 14.66 3.85
CA TRP A 36 -4.52 13.57 4.60
C TRP A 36 -5.58 14.02 5.59
N ASP A 37 -5.29 15.10 6.32
CA ASP A 37 -6.17 15.57 7.40
C ASP A 37 -7.46 16.23 6.89
N GLN A 38 -7.49 16.63 5.63
CA GLN A 38 -8.66 17.28 5.00
C GLN A 38 -9.57 16.28 4.26
N ILE A 39 -9.17 15.03 4.16
CA ILE A 39 -9.93 14.01 3.44
C ILE A 39 -10.91 13.32 4.38
N ARG A 40 -12.18 13.26 3.95
CA ARG A 40 -13.24 12.60 4.71
C ARG A 40 -13.10 11.07 4.70
N THR A 41 -12.84 10.48 3.55
CA THR A 41 -12.74 9.03 3.40
C THR A 41 -11.47 8.64 2.65
N LYS A 42 -10.68 7.78 3.26
CA LYS A 42 -9.40 7.31 2.77
C LYS A 42 -9.51 5.83 2.38
N ILE A 43 -9.16 5.53 1.15
CA ILE A 43 -9.33 4.20 0.55
C ILE A 43 -7.96 3.68 0.12
N ALA A 44 -7.58 2.51 0.61
CA ALA A 44 -6.42 1.80 0.10
C ALA A 44 -6.87 0.85 -1.03
N LEU A 45 -6.38 1.07 -2.23
CA LEU A 45 -6.57 0.16 -3.37
C LEU A 45 -5.40 -0.82 -3.39
N VAL A 46 -5.69 -2.07 -3.11
CA VAL A 46 -4.69 -3.10 -2.92
C VAL A 46 -4.74 -4.14 -4.03
N PHE A 47 -3.61 -4.36 -4.66
CA PHE A 47 -3.40 -5.48 -5.57
C PHE A 47 -2.41 -6.44 -4.90
N PRO A 48 -2.82 -7.68 -4.52
CA PRO A 48 -1.99 -8.57 -3.72
C PRO A 48 -0.97 -9.35 -4.57
N ASP A 49 -0.23 -8.64 -5.40
CA ASP A 49 0.93 -9.10 -6.14
C ASP A 49 1.95 -7.96 -6.21
N ILE A 50 3.11 -8.23 -6.77
CA ILE A 50 4.19 -7.24 -6.83
C ILE A 50 3.80 -6.04 -7.69
N TYR A 51 4.45 -4.91 -7.42
CA TYR A 51 4.24 -3.65 -8.11
C TYR A 51 4.30 -3.77 -9.64
N ASP A 52 5.28 -4.50 -10.17
CA ASP A 52 5.47 -4.65 -11.63
C ASP A 52 4.25 -5.29 -12.32
N ILE A 53 3.52 -6.14 -11.62
CA ILE A 53 2.30 -6.79 -12.14
C ILE A 53 1.07 -5.91 -11.87
N GLY A 54 0.93 -5.42 -10.65
CA GLY A 54 -0.26 -4.68 -10.23
C GLY A 54 -0.39 -3.31 -10.87
N LEU A 55 0.74 -2.63 -11.17
CA LEU A 55 0.73 -1.30 -11.77
C LEU A 55 0.00 -1.26 -13.12
N SER A 56 0.09 -2.33 -13.90
CA SER A 56 -0.56 -2.43 -15.21
C SER A 56 -2.05 -2.83 -15.15
N ASN A 57 -2.60 -3.08 -13.98
CA ASN A 57 -4.02 -3.45 -13.84
C ASN A 57 -4.92 -2.25 -14.13
N LEU A 58 -5.64 -2.31 -15.26
CA LEU A 58 -6.48 -1.22 -15.72
C LEU A 58 -7.63 -0.92 -14.74
N GLY A 59 -8.24 -1.93 -14.16
CA GLY A 59 -9.33 -1.76 -13.21
C GLY A 59 -8.91 -0.94 -11.98
N LEU A 60 -7.73 -1.23 -11.44
CA LEU A 60 -7.18 -0.48 -10.32
C LEU A 60 -6.88 0.97 -10.70
N GLN A 61 -6.33 1.20 -11.90
CA GLN A 61 -6.04 2.55 -12.40
C GLN A 61 -7.32 3.37 -12.57
N ILE A 62 -8.38 2.77 -13.13
CA ILE A 62 -9.68 3.44 -13.31
C ILE A 62 -10.27 3.82 -11.94
N LEU A 63 -10.28 2.91 -10.98
CA LEU A 63 -10.78 3.19 -9.63
C LEU A 63 -9.97 4.28 -8.94
N TYR A 64 -8.66 4.24 -9.07
CA TYR A 64 -7.74 5.24 -8.53
C TYR A 64 -8.08 6.64 -9.05
N GLU A 65 -8.27 6.78 -10.36
CA GLU A 65 -8.62 8.06 -10.98
C GLU A 65 -10.03 8.52 -10.58
N LEU A 66 -11.02 7.64 -10.66
CA LEU A 66 -12.41 7.98 -10.33
C LEU A 66 -12.59 8.45 -8.88
N ILE A 67 -11.95 7.77 -7.94
CA ILE A 67 -12.01 8.14 -6.53
C ILE A 67 -11.29 9.46 -6.30
N ASN A 68 -10.09 9.61 -6.85
CA ASN A 68 -9.27 10.80 -6.64
C ASN A 68 -9.81 12.05 -7.34
N ASN A 69 -10.71 11.92 -8.31
CA ASN A 69 -11.44 13.03 -8.90
C ASN A 69 -12.48 13.65 -7.94
N LYS A 70 -12.78 12.99 -6.81
CA LYS A 70 -13.64 13.54 -5.79
C LYS A 70 -12.81 14.31 -4.74
N PRO A 71 -13.18 15.54 -4.39
CA PRO A 71 -12.35 16.37 -3.50
C PRO A 71 -12.26 15.84 -2.06
N ASP A 72 -13.29 15.15 -1.58
CA ASP A 72 -13.40 14.63 -0.23
C ASP A 72 -12.96 13.17 -0.05
N LEU A 73 -12.53 12.53 -1.16
CA LEU A 73 -12.04 11.16 -1.17
C LEU A 73 -10.55 11.12 -1.53
N LEU A 74 -9.87 10.12 -1.00
CA LEU A 74 -8.48 9.81 -1.36
C LEU A 74 -8.36 8.30 -1.59
N ALA A 75 -7.80 7.94 -2.74
CA ALA A 75 -7.34 6.58 -2.99
C ALA A 75 -5.82 6.57 -3.07
N GLU A 76 -5.20 5.65 -2.36
CA GLU A 76 -3.78 5.35 -2.46
C GLU A 76 -3.60 3.86 -2.76
N ARG A 77 -2.46 3.52 -3.37
CA ARG A 77 -2.21 2.16 -3.86
C ARG A 77 -1.28 1.41 -2.93
N ALA A 78 -1.50 0.12 -2.81
CA ALA A 78 -0.57 -0.78 -2.13
C ALA A 78 -0.44 -2.10 -2.89
N TYR A 79 0.76 -2.67 -2.86
CA TYR A 79 1.09 -3.92 -3.53
C TYR A 79 1.79 -4.86 -2.56
N SER A 80 1.76 -6.16 -2.86
CA SER A 80 2.54 -7.13 -2.10
C SER A 80 4.04 -6.91 -2.32
N PRO A 81 4.86 -6.93 -1.28
CA PRO A 81 6.30 -6.83 -1.44
C PRO A 81 6.87 -8.14 -2.00
N TRP A 82 8.03 -8.05 -2.65
CA TRP A 82 8.84 -9.22 -2.96
C TRP A 82 9.48 -9.78 -1.68
N GLN A 83 9.99 -10.99 -1.73
CA GLN A 83 10.47 -11.71 -0.55
C GLN A 83 11.54 -10.96 0.26
N ASP A 84 12.46 -10.27 -0.40
CA ASP A 84 13.52 -9.50 0.26
C ASP A 84 12.92 -8.33 1.08
N MET A 85 12.02 -7.58 0.49
CA MET A 85 11.32 -6.48 1.17
C MET A 85 10.38 -7.00 2.26
N GLU A 86 9.68 -8.10 2.02
CA GLU A 86 8.83 -8.75 3.04
C GLU A 86 9.65 -9.10 4.28
N ASN A 87 10.81 -9.74 4.09
CA ASN A 87 11.71 -10.08 5.19
C ASN A 87 12.17 -8.84 5.96
N MET A 88 12.48 -7.75 5.24
CA MET A 88 12.87 -6.48 5.87
C MET A 88 11.72 -5.86 6.67
N LEU A 89 10.51 -5.87 6.14
CA LEU A 89 9.33 -5.37 6.84
C LEU A 89 9.08 -6.17 8.13
N ARG A 90 9.11 -7.49 8.05
CA ARG A 90 8.91 -8.37 9.21
C ARG A 90 10.00 -8.20 10.28
N THR A 91 11.26 -8.23 9.87
CA THR A 91 12.41 -8.09 10.79
C THR A 91 12.40 -6.75 11.52
N ASN A 92 12.06 -5.68 10.81
CA ASN A 92 12.02 -4.33 11.37
C ASN A 92 10.67 -3.96 11.96
N LYS A 93 9.68 -4.85 11.95
CA LYS A 93 8.31 -4.63 12.44
C LYS A 93 7.68 -3.39 11.80
N ILE A 94 7.84 -3.24 10.50
CA ILE A 94 7.23 -2.18 9.70
C ILE A 94 5.97 -2.75 9.04
N PRO A 95 4.77 -2.20 9.29
CA PRO A 95 3.57 -2.65 8.61
C PRO A 95 3.59 -2.29 7.13
N LEU A 96 2.89 -3.05 6.30
CA LEU A 96 2.71 -2.71 4.90
C LEU A 96 2.02 -1.34 4.78
N TYR A 97 2.42 -0.57 3.79
CA TYR A 97 2.06 0.83 3.63
C TYR A 97 1.64 1.16 2.20
N SER A 98 0.94 2.28 2.05
CA SER A 98 0.57 2.84 0.74
C SER A 98 1.77 3.51 0.06
N LEU A 99 1.79 3.49 -1.28
CA LEU A 99 2.89 4.06 -2.06
C LEU A 99 2.98 5.58 -1.99
N GLU A 100 1.85 6.27 -1.95
CA GLU A 100 1.81 7.73 -2.04
C GLU A 100 2.26 8.38 -0.73
N SER A 101 1.53 8.21 0.35
CA SER A 101 1.81 8.88 1.63
C SER A 101 2.58 8.05 2.64
N LYS A 102 2.92 6.79 2.31
CA LYS A 102 3.58 5.85 3.25
C LYS A 102 2.79 5.65 4.55
N LYS A 103 1.47 5.59 4.44
CA LYS A 103 0.58 5.30 5.56
C LYS A 103 0.35 3.80 5.70
N ALA A 104 0.34 3.29 6.93
CA ALA A 104 -0.02 1.90 7.19
C ALA A 104 -1.47 1.63 6.71
N LEU A 105 -1.75 0.44 6.19
CA LEU A 105 -3.08 0.12 5.68
C LEU A 105 -4.16 0.20 6.76
N THR A 106 -3.80 0.01 8.02
CA THR A 106 -4.71 0.17 9.18
C THR A 106 -5.19 1.60 9.40
N GLU A 107 -4.56 2.60 8.78
CA GLU A 107 -4.97 4.02 8.89
C GLU A 107 -6.04 4.40 7.87
N PHE A 108 -6.36 3.53 6.91
CA PHE A 108 -7.40 3.75 5.91
C PHE A 108 -8.78 3.35 6.43
N ASP A 109 -9.82 4.01 5.94
CA ASP A 109 -11.22 3.72 6.29
C ASP A 109 -11.73 2.49 5.53
N ILE A 110 -11.28 2.31 4.29
CA ILE A 110 -11.68 1.21 3.41
C ILE A 110 -10.44 0.60 2.77
N ILE A 111 -10.41 -0.72 2.70
CA ILE A 111 -9.40 -1.48 1.95
C ILE A 111 -10.09 -2.23 0.83
N GLY A 112 -9.83 -1.84 -0.40
CA GLY A 112 -10.35 -2.48 -1.60
C GLY A 112 -9.32 -3.45 -2.19
N LEU A 113 -9.64 -4.74 -2.18
CA LEU A 113 -8.77 -5.78 -2.71
C LEU A 113 -9.18 -6.14 -4.14
N THR A 114 -8.23 -6.07 -5.07
CA THR A 114 -8.44 -6.50 -6.46
C THR A 114 -7.95 -7.94 -6.62
N LEU A 115 -8.87 -8.87 -6.87
CA LEU A 115 -8.59 -10.31 -6.92
C LEU A 115 -8.99 -10.89 -8.28
N PRO A 116 -8.23 -10.64 -9.36
CA PRO A 116 -8.61 -11.09 -10.69
C PRO A 116 -8.44 -12.61 -10.93
N TYR A 117 -7.68 -13.30 -10.08
CA TYR A 117 -7.42 -14.75 -10.19
C TYR A 117 -7.14 -15.38 -8.81
N GLU A 118 -7.35 -16.69 -8.73
CA GLU A 118 -7.36 -17.44 -7.45
C GLU A 118 -6.00 -17.52 -6.76
N SER A 119 -4.90 -17.48 -7.51
CA SER A 119 -3.54 -17.50 -6.93
C SER A 119 -3.26 -16.31 -6.01
N LEU A 120 -4.07 -15.25 -6.08
CA LEU A 120 -3.96 -14.09 -5.20
C LEU A 120 -4.60 -14.29 -3.81
N TYR A 121 -5.36 -15.36 -3.58
CA TYR A 121 -6.01 -15.58 -2.28
C TYR A 121 -5.00 -15.77 -1.15
N THR A 122 -3.97 -16.59 -1.37
CA THR A 122 -2.90 -16.78 -0.37
C THR A 122 -2.07 -15.52 -0.19
N ASN A 123 -1.79 -14.79 -1.27
CA ASN A 123 -1.10 -13.51 -1.20
C ASN A 123 -1.90 -12.47 -0.39
N THR A 124 -3.23 -12.49 -0.51
CA THR A 124 -4.11 -11.62 0.27
C THR A 124 -3.98 -11.88 1.76
N LEU A 125 -3.97 -13.12 2.19
CA LEU A 125 -3.80 -13.48 3.60
C LEU A 125 -2.44 -13.00 4.13
N ASN A 126 -1.38 -13.20 3.36
CA ASN A 126 -0.04 -12.72 3.71
C ASN A 126 0.02 -11.19 3.79
N LEU A 127 -0.62 -10.51 2.86
CA LEU A 127 -0.68 -9.04 2.82
C LEU A 127 -1.43 -8.48 4.04
N LEU A 128 -2.55 -9.08 4.42
CA LEU A 128 -3.29 -8.69 5.63
C LEU A 128 -2.45 -8.88 6.89
N ASP A 129 -1.74 -10.00 6.99
CA ASP A 129 -0.83 -10.28 8.09
C ASP A 129 0.30 -9.24 8.18
N LEU A 130 0.95 -8.93 7.05
CA LEU A 130 1.96 -7.87 6.96
C LEU A 130 1.44 -6.49 7.34
N SER A 131 0.15 -6.26 7.14
CA SER A 131 -0.52 -5.00 7.45
C SER A 131 -1.03 -4.91 8.88
N ASN A 132 -0.82 -5.94 9.69
CA ASN A 132 -1.38 -6.08 11.05
C ASN A 132 -2.92 -6.02 11.07
N ILE A 133 -3.56 -6.55 10.03
CA ILE A 133 -5.02 -6.65 9.93
C ILE A 133 -5.42 -8.08 10.29
N PRO A 134 -6.37 -8.26 11.23
CA PRO A 134 -6.82 -9.60 11.62
C PRO A 134 -7.38 -10.39 10.43
N LEU A 135 -7.04 -11.68 10.36
CA LEU A 135 -7.54 -12.58 9.32
C LEU A 135 -8.99 -13.04 9.56
N HIS A 136 -9.48 -12.89 10.78
CA HIS A 136 -10.83 -13.22 11.17
C HIS A 136 -11.54 -11.97 11.69
N SER A 137 -12.78 -11.77 11.26
CA SER A 137 -13.67 -10.76 11.84
C SER A 137 -14.22 -11.31 13.17
N GLU A 138 -14.05 -10.56 14.21
CA GLU A 138 -14.68 -10.84 15.50
C GLU A 138 -15.98 -10.07 15.66
#